data_0d2a1867cbb348abd261b5e539576bf2
#
_entry.id   0d2a1867cbb348abd261b5e539576bf2
#
_cell.length_a   1.000
_cell.length_b   1.000
_cell.length_c   1.000
_cell.angle_alpha   90.00
_cell.angle_beta   90.00
_cell.angle_gamma   90.00
#
_symmetry.space_group_name_H-M   'P 1'
#
loop_
_entity.id
_entity.type
_entity.pdbx_description
1 polymer ?
#
loop_
_entity_poly.entity_id
_entity_poly.type
_entity_poly.pdbx_seq_one_letter_code
_entity_poly.pdbx_strand_id
1 'polypeptide(L)'
;MRRNSPSQSRHTGSKRPIAHWRRPRGGGGRTARAAPERRAATVGAVEIRELAVQDSYVVDLVPHGDARGRFAEWYRADVLSGATGFGLTLAQANHSVSARGVLRGVHFALVPPGQAKYVYCPSGRVLDVVVDIRVGSPTFGVYDSVLLDSEEPRAVYLAEGLGHAFVSLADGSSVTYLVSTGYSPGREFGVNPMDPALGLPWPDDLTFELSAKDQAAPTLAEAQEQGLLPTMEQCRARYDELRASPLQIAR
;
A
#
# COMPACT_ATOMS: atom_id res chain seq x y z
N MET A 1 -30.48 37.74 -46.11
CA MET A 1 -30.79 36.71 -45.13
C MET A 1 -30.04 35.44 -45.49
N ARG A 2 -28.92 35.14 -44.86
CA ARG A 2 -28.19 33.89 -44.97
C ARG A 2 -27.95 33.36 -43.56
N ARG A 3 -28.51 32.18 -43.27
CA ARG A 3 -28.37 31.49 -41.97
C ARG A 3 -27.06 30.73 -41.95
N ASN A 4 -26.19 31.05 -40.97
CA ASN A 4 -24.99 30.25 -40.67
C ASN A 4 -25.35 29.17 -39.65
N SER A 5 -25.11 27.89 -40.00
CA SER A 5 -25.15 26.75 -39.08
C SER A 5 -23.75 26.51 -38.51
N PRO A 6 -23.58 26.18 -37.21
CA PRO A 6 -22.28 25.85 -36.66
C PRO A 6 -21.95 24.37 -36.94
N SER A 7 -20.73 24.16 -37.41
CA SER A 7 -20.12 22.82 -37.63
C SER A 7 -19.83 22.14 -36.31
N GLN A 8 -20.35 20.94 -36.12
CA GLN A 8 -19.96 20.04 -35.02
C GLN A 8 -18.59 19.43 -35.33
N SER A 9 -17.58 19.80 -34.54
CA SER A 9 -16.28 19.11 -34.53
C SER A 9 -16.39 17.82 -33.72
N ARG A 10 -16.29 16.69 -34.40
CA ARG A 10 -16.16 15.37 -33.77
C ARG A 10 -14.75 15.23 -33.18
N HIS A 11 -14.64 15.23 -31.88
CA HIS A 11 -13.40 14.80 -31.20
C HIS A 11 -13.30 13.29 -31.26
N THR A 12 -12.47 12.79 -32.16
CA THR A 12 -12.01 11.41 -32.18
C THR A 12 -10.90 11.27 -31.12
N GLY A 13 -11.27 10.84 -29.92
CA GLY A 13 -10.33 10.51 -28.86
C GLY A 13 -9.52 9.27 -29.28
N SER A 14 -8.27 9.47 -29.68
CA SER A 14 -7.28 8.42 -29.88
C SER A 14 -6.99 7.73 -28.56
N LYS A 15 -7.50 6.52 -28.35
CA LYS A 15 -7.10 5.65 -27.25
C LYS A 15 -5.64 5.24 -27.46
N ARG A 16 -4.70 5.82 -26.73
CA ARG A 16 -3.33 5.34 -26.66
C ARG A 16 -3.33 3.98 -25.91
N PRO A 17 -2.62 2.95 -26.38
CA PRO A 17 -2.52 1.68 -25.67
C PRO A 17 -1.81 1.90 -24.34
N ILE A 18 -2.40 1.33 -23.26
CA ILE A 18 -1.83 1.31 -21.92
C ILE A 18 -0.52 0.54 -22.00
N ALA A 19 0.60 1.22 -21.73
CA ALA A 19 1.89 0.56 -21.62
C ALA A 19 1.86 -0.39 -20.42
N HIS A 20 1.94 -1.70 -20.70
CA HIS A 20 2.16 -2.70 -19.65
C HIS A 20 3.49 -2.38 -18.96
N TRP A 21 3.41 -1.99 -17.70
CA TRP A 21 4.58 -1.78 -16.88
C TRP A 21 5.37 -3.10 -16.80
N ARG A 22 6.58 -3.11 -17.38
CA ARG A 22 7.52 -4.23 -17.25
C ARG A 22 8.43 -3.93 -16.06
N ARG A 23 8.60 -4.89 -15.16
CA ARG A 23 9.60 -4.83 -14.08
C ARG A 23 10.97 -4.43 -14.66
N PRO A 24 11.72 -3.50 -14.04
CA PRO A 24 13.08 -3.19 -14.46
C PRO A 24 13.94 -4.44 -14.40
N ARG A 25 14.77 -4.67 -15.43
CA ARG A 25 15.77 -5.73 -15.43
C ARG A 25 17.03 -5.20 -14.76
N GLY A 26 17.41 -5.80 -13.62
CA GLY A 26 18.78 -5.94 -13.24
C GLY A 26 19.38 -4.86 -12.32
N GLY A 27 19.46 -5.18 -11.07
CA GLY A 27 20.51 -4.83 -10.14
C GLY A 27 20.59 -5.95 -9.13
N GLY A 28 21.76 -6.50 -8.84
CA GLY A 28 21.97 -7.75 -8.11
C GLY A 28 21.59 -7.73 -6.62
N GLY A 29 20.39 -7.22 -6.30
CA GLY A 29 19.71 -7.44 -5.04
C GLY A 29 19.09 -8.83 -5.03
N ARG A 30 19.02 -9.48 -3.89
CA ARG A 30 18.40 -10.80 -3.72
C ARG A 30 16.97 -10.74 -4.26
N THR A 31 16.81 -11.16 -5.52
CA THR A 31 15.49 -11.30 -6.14
C THR A 31 14.71 -12.30 -5.32
N ALA A 32 13.55 -11.89 -4.81
CA ALA A 32 12.60 -12.80 -4.21
C ALA A 32 12.34 -13.93 -5.19
N ARG A 33 12.73 -15.15 -4.79
CA ARG A 33 12.34 -16.39 -5.46
C ARG A 33 10.82 -16.40 -5.46
N ALA A 34 10.18 -16.57 -6.61
CA ALA A 34 8.74 -16.66 -6.71
C ALA A 34 8.23 -17.61 -5.64
N ALA A 35 7.55 -17.07 -4.64
CA ALA A 35 6.90 -17.87 -3.63
C ALA A 35 5.78 -18.68 -4.30
N PRO A 36 5.48 -19.91 -3.85
CA PRO A 36 4.37 -20.69 -4.36
C PRO A 36 3.08 -19.88 -4.17
N GLU A 37 2.21 -19.91 -5.16
CA GLU A 37 0.86 -19.29 -5.13
C GLU A 37 0.18 -19.63 -3.81
N ARG A 38 0.10 -18.66 -2.91
CA ARG A 38 -0.52 -18.81 -1.59
C ARG A 38 -1.98 -18.39 -1.72
N ARG A 39 -2.84 -19.22 -1.13
CA ARG A 39 -4.29 -19.21 -1.06
C ARG A 39 -4.93 -17.84 -1.31
N ALA A 40 -5.58 -17.72 -2.47
CA ALA A 40 -6.62 -16.73 -2.67
C ALA A 40 -7.88 -17.16 -1.89
N ALA A 41 -8.43 -16.29 -1.07
CA ALA A 41 -9.73 -16.46 -0.47
C ALA A 41 -10.72 -15.57 -1.24
N THR A 42 -11.79 -16.16 -1.77
CA THR A 42 -12.87 -15.41 -2.43
C THR A 42 -14.07 -15.38 -1.50
N VAL A 43 -14.48 -14.19 -1.05
CA VAL A 43 -15.72 -13.99 -0.31
C VAL A 43 -16.60 -13.05 -1.13
N GLY A 44 -17.64 -13.57 -1.76
CA GLY A 44 -18.37 -12.85 -2.78
C GLY A 44 -17.51 -12.63 -4.03
N ALA A 45 -17.52 -11.44 -4.61
CA ALA A 45 -16.72 -11.12 -5.79
C ALA A 45 -15.33 -10.51 -5.46
N VAL A 46 -14.99 -10.29 -4.16
CA VAL A 46 -13.71 -9.71 -3.72
C VAL A 46 -12.66 -10.80 -3.58
N GLU A 47 -11.52 -10.64 -4.24
CA GLU A 47 -10.36 -11.53 -4.13
C GLU A 47 -9.31 -10.90 -3.21
N ILE A 48 -8.81 -11.68 -2.24
CA ILE A 48 -7.71 -11.29 -1.36
C ILE A 48 -6.57 -12.30 -1.47
N ARG A 49 -5.36 -11.82 -1.70
CA ARG A 49 -4.16 -12.66 -1.78
C ARG A 49 -3.00 -12.09 -1.00
N GLU A 50 -2.19 -12.96 -0.41
CA GLU A 50 -0.98 -12.58 0.32
C GLU A 50 0.09 -12.02 -0.63
N LEU A 51 0.80 -10.99 -0.21
CA LEU A 51 1.97 -10.44 -0.89
C LEU A 51 3.24 -11.26 -0.56
N ALA A 52 4.37 -10.94 -1.19
CA ALA A 52 5.65 -11.58 -0.89
C ALA A 52 6.15 -11.27 0.54
N VAL A 53 5.70 -10.16 1.11
CA VAL A 53 5.93 -9.79 2.52
C VAL A 53 4.84 -10.44 3.37
N GLN A 54 5.24 -11.32 4.28
CA GLN A 54 4.32 -12.05 5.18
C GLN A 54 3.45 -11.05 5.98
N ASP A 55 2.17 -11.39 6.20
CA ASP A 55 1.18 -10.60 6.91
C ASP A 55 0.78 -9.30 6.16
N SER A 56 1.00 -9.26 4.87
CA SER A 56 0.47 -8.22 3.98
C SER A 56 -0.31 -8.80 2.82
N TYR A 57 -1.35 -8.10 2.38
CA TYR A 57 -2.30 -8.60 1.40
C TYR A 57 -2.67 -7.52 0.39
N VAL A 58 -2.92 -7.93 -0.85
CA VAL A 58 -3.64 -7.11 -1.82
C VAL A 58 -5.08 -7.60 -1.92
N VAL A 59 -6.00 -6.65 -2.02
CA VAL A 59 -7.44 -6.89 -2.16
C VAL A 59 -7.86 -6.32 -3.51
N ASP A 60 -8.23 -7.20 -4.44
CA ASP A 60 -8.78 -6.80 -5.73
C ASP A 60 -10.28 -6.48 -5.55
N LEU A 61 -10.64 -5.23 -5.76
CA LEU A 61 -12.00 -4.73 -5.55
C LEU A 61 -12.85 -4.95 -6.80
N VAL A 62 -14.14 -5.19 -6.63
CA VAL A 62 -15.06 -5.35 -7.74
C VAL A 62 -15.91 -4.09 -7.91
N PRO A 63 -15.62 -3.25 -8.92
CA PRO A 63 -16.43 -2.09 -9.21
C PRO A 63 -17.72 -2.50 -9.94
N HIS A 64 -18.83 -1.95 -9.51
CA HIS A 64 -20.13 -2.05 -10.17
C HIS A 64 -20.42 -0.73 -10.89
N GLY A 65 -20.45 -0.75 -12.22
CA GLY A 65 -20.65 0.44 -13.07
C GLY A 65 -22.03 0.50 -13.72
N ASP A 66 -22.58 1.71 -13.86
CA ASP A 66 -23.77 2.02 -14.68
C ASP A 66 -23.63 3.39 -15.34
N ALA A 67 -24.71 3.92 -15.94
CA ALA A 67 -24.72 5.22 -16.61
C ALA A 67 -24.41 6.42 -15.70
N ARG A 68 -24.44 6.25 -14.38
CA ARG A 68 -24.14 7.29 -13.37
C ARG A 68 -22.67 7.29 -12.93
N GLY A 69 -21.92 6.20 -13.22
CA GLY A 69 -20.55 6.01 -12.78
C GLY A 69 -20.30 4.61 -12.19
N ARG A 70 -19.47 4.51 -11.17
CA ARG A 70 -19.14 3.22 -10.55
C ARG A 70 -19.21 3.29 -9.02
N PHE A 71 -19.54 2.16 -8.42
CA PHE A 71 -19.57 1.91 -6.99
C PHE A 71 -18.64 0.73 -6.68
N ALA A 72 -17.90 0.78 -5.59
CA ALA A 72 -17.13 -0.34 -5.06
C ALA A 72 -17.15 -0.33 -3.52
N GLU A 73 -17.26 -1.51 -2.93
CA GLU A 73 -17.02 -1.72 -1.50
C GLU A 73 -15.50 -1.79 -1.31
N TRP A 74 -14.87 -0.67 -0.97
CA TRP A 74 -13.40 -0.60 -0.91
C TRP A 74 -12.81 -1.17 0.39
N TYR A 75 -13.64 -1.37 1.43
CA TYR A 75 -13.26 -2.07 2.66
C TYR A 75 -14.40 -2.97 3.13
N ARG A 76 -14.07 -4.22 3.41
CA ARG A 76 -14.98 -5.21 4.01
C ARG A 76 -14.28 -5.90 5.15
N ALA A 77 -14.80 -5.69 6.38
CA ALA A 77 -14.23 -6.24 7.61
C ALA A 77 -14.26 -7.77 7.65
N ASP A 78 -15.34 -8.39 7.12
CA ASP A 78 -15.50 -9.84 7.04
C ASP A 78 -14.46 -10.50 6.12
N VAL A 79 -14.20 -9.91 4.94
CA VAL A 79 -13.18 -10.38 4.00
C VAL A 79 -11.79 -10.31 4.61
N LEU A 80 -11.43 -9.17 5.20
CA LEU A 80 -10.12 -8.99 5.82
C LEU A 80 -9.94 -9.92 7.03
N SER A 81 -10.95 -10.05 7.89
CA SER A 81 -10.90 -10.98 9.04
C SER A 81 -10.75 -12.43 8.61
N GLY A 82 -11.38 -12.83 7.50
CA GLY A 82 -11.24 -14.17 6.94
C GLY A 82 -9.80 -14.48 6.49
N ALA A 83 -9.08 -13.48 6.00
CA ALA A 83 -7.68 -13.63 5.55
C ALA A 83 -6.68 -13.55 6.70
N THR A 84 -6.84 -12.59 7.62
CA THR A 84 -5.88 -12.34 8.71
C THR A 84 -6.14 -13.13 9.98
N GLY A 85 -7.38 -13.56 10.17
CA GLY A 85 -7.89 -14.20 11.39
C GLY A 85 -8.38 -13.22 12.47
N PHE A 86 -8.24 -11.90 12.29
CA PHE A 86 -8.66 -10.90 13.29
C PHE A 86 -9.26 -9.59 12.71
N GLY A 87 -8.93 -9.21 11.49
CA GLY A 87 -9.42 -7.99 10.87
C GLY A 87 -8.68 -6.71 11.30
N LEU A 88 -9.26 -5.55 10.99
CA LEU A 88 -8.73 -4.23 11.32
C LEU A 88 -9.69 -3.51 12.28
N THR A 89 -9.28 -3.28 13.53
CA THR A 89 -9.99 -2.39 14.44
C THR A 89 -9.70 -0.96 14.03
N LEU A 90 -10.70 -0.25 13.50
CA LEU A 90 -10.53 1.11 13.00
C LEU A 90 -10.39 2.12 14.13
N ALA A 91 -9.25 2.81 14.21
CA ALA A 91 -9.02 3.91 15.14
C ALA A 91 -9.01 5.29 14.45
N GLN A 92 -8.47 5.37 13.22
CA GLN A 92 -8.33 6.63 12.49
C GLN A 92 -8.36 6.36 10.98
N ALA A 93 -8.94 7.28 10.23
CA ALA A 93 -8.89 7.32 8.76
C ALA A 93 -8.11 8.55 8.32
N ASN A 94 -7.20 8.37 7.36
CA ASN A 94 -6.35 9.43 6.82
C ASN A 94 -6.58 9.60 5.33
N HIS A 95 -6.33 10.81 4.84
CA HIS A 95 -6.40 11.16 3.44
C HIS A 95 -5.24 12.08 3.07
N SER A 96 -4.59 11.79 1.94
CA SER A 96 -3.53 12.64 1.39
C SER A 96 -3.74 12.86 -0.10
N VAL A 97 -3.33 14.02 -0.59
CA VAL A 97 -3.25 14.34 -2.01
C VAL A 97 -1.79 14.69 -2.32
N SER A 98 -1.26 14.14 -3.40
CA SER A 98 0.15 14.26 -3.75
C SER A 98 0.33 14.62 -5.22
N ALA A 99 1.26 15.54 -5.52
CA ALA A 99 1.74 15.78 -6.86
C ALA A 99 2.54 14.57 -7.38
N ARG A 100 2.73 14.46 -8.69
CA ARG A 100 3.57 13.43 -9.31
C ARG A 100 5.01 13.53 -8.78
N GLY A 101 5.61 12.41 -8.39
CA GLY A 101 6.95 12.32 -7.82
C GLY A 101 7.02 12.45 -6.30
N VAL A 102 5.93 12.85 -5.61
CA VAL A 102 5.92 12.86 -4.15
C VAL A 102 6.06 11.43 -3.64
N LEU A 103 7.12 11.20 -2.85
CA LEU A 103 7.45 9.93 -2.21
C LEU A 103 7.27 10.07 -0.70
N ARG A 104 6.47 9.19 -0.09
CA ARG A 104 6.18 9.17 1.35
C ARG A 104 6.52 7.80 1.92
N GLY A 105 7.26 7.76 3.03
CA GLY A 105 7.65 6.52 3.72
C GLY A 105 9.19 6.40 3.86
N VAL A 106 9.71 5.25 4.23
CA VAL A 106 9.02 4.04 4.69
C VAL A 106 8.58 4.26 6.13
N HIS A 107 7.28 4.34 6.41
CA HIS A 107 6.78 4.65 7.74
C HIS A 107 6.31 3.41 8.49
N PHE A 108 6.57 3.36 9.78
CA PHE A 108 6.13 2.31 10.68
C PHE A 108 5.87 2.83 12.10
N ALA A 109 5.18 2.04 12.92
CA ALA A 109 4.97 2.31 14.33
C ALA A 109 5.57 1.18 15.19
N LEU A 110 6.06 1.54 16.38
CA LEU A 110 6.59 0.58 17.36
C LEU A 110 5.51 -0.38 17.84
N VAL A 111 5.87 -1.66 17.92
CA VAL A 111 5.02 -2.73 18.46
C VAL A 111 5.48 -3.08 19.86
N PRO A 112 4.57 -3.26 20.84
CA PRO A 112 3.14 -2.97 20.82
C PRO A 112 2.82 -1.46 20.91
N PRO A 113 1.60 -0.97 20.51
CA PRO A 113 0.55 -1.74 19.84
C PRO A 113 0.81 -1.93 18.35
N GLY A 114 1.70 -1.15 17.71
CA GLY A 114 1.85 -1.10 16.27
C GLY A 114 0.74 -0.30 15.57
N GLN A 115 0.78 -0.28 14.25
CA GLN A 115 -0.27 0.31 13.42
C GLN A 115 -0.42 -0.50 12.13
N ALA A 116 -1.49 -1.30 12.04
CA ALA A 116 -1.90 -1.89 10.77
C ALA A 116 -2.53 -0.82 9.88
N LYS A 117 -2.39 -0.98 8.57
CA LYS A 117 -2.95 -0.05 7.58
C LYS A 117 -3.73 -0.80 6.51
N TYR A 118 -4.81 -0.19 6.05
CA TYR A 118 -5.56 -0.60 4.87
C TYR A 118 -5.61 0.57 3.91
N VAL A 119 -4.89 0.48 2.80
CA VAL A 119 -4.54 1.60 1.91
C VAL A 119 -5.30 1.47 0.59
N TYR A 120 -5.87 2.58 0.11
CA TYR A 120 -6.63 2.65 -1.13
C TYR A 120 -6.36 3.96 -1.88
N CYS A 121 -6.33 3.91 -3.21
CA CYS A 121 -6.16 5.07 -4.08
C CYS A 121 -7.47 5.37 -4.84
N PRO A 122 -8.34 6.26 -4.32
CA PRO A 122 -9.61 6.59 -4.96
C PRO A 122 -9.49 7.43 -6.22
N SER A 123 -8.38 8.16 -6.41
CA SER A 123 -8.14 9.02 -7.56
C SER A 123 -6.65 9.11 -7.88
N GLY A 124 -6.32 9.10 -9.16
CA GLY A 124 -4.93 9.11 -9.63
C GLY A 124 -4.29 7.73 -9.60
N ARG A 125 -2.98 7.70 -9.36
CA ARG A 125 -2.18 6.47 -9.43
C ARG A 125 -0.97 6.57 -8.52
N VAL A 126 -0.70 5.53 -7.73
CA VAL A 126 0.49 5.41 -6.90
C VAL A 126 1.12 4.02 -7.02
N LEU A 127 2.43 3.94 -6.89
CA LEU A 127 3.12 2.68 -6.61
C LEU A 127 3.24 2.56 -5.10
N ASP A 128 2.48 1.65 -4.53
CA ASP A 128 2.45 1.33 -3.10
C ASP A 128 3.47 0.24 -2.79
N VAL A 129 4.19 0.36 -1.68
CA VAL A 129 5.27 -0.55 -1.30
C VAL A 129 5.14 -0.93 0.16
N VAL A 130 5.17 -2.24 0.41
CA VAL A 130 5.27 -2.83 1.75
C VAL A 130 6.65 -3.41 1.94
N VAL A 131 7.29 -3.13 3.08
CA VAL A 131 8.64 -3.62 3.42
C VAL A 131 8.60 -4.37 4.73
N ASP A 132 9.21 -5.55 4.79
CA ASP A 132 9.41 -6.24 6.07
C ASP A 132 10.63 -5.67 6.80
N ILE A 133 10.37 -4.90 7.83
CA ILE A 133 11.37 -4.28 8.70
C ILE A 133 11.48 -4.97 10.07
N ARG A 134 10.78 -6.10 10.27
CA ARG A 134 10.73 -6.83 11.55
C ARG A 134 11.99 -7.65 11.75
N VAL A 135 12.81 -7.27 12.72
CA VAL A 135 14.05 -7.99 13.06
C VAL A 135 13.72 -9.43 13.45
N GLY A 136 14.42 -10.39 12.86
CA GLY A 136 14.16 -11.82 13.05
C GLY A 136 13.06 -12.41 12.17
N SER A 137 12.48 -11.63 11.27
CA SER A 137 11.57 -12.14 10.24
C SER A 137 12.35 -12.92 9.16
N PRO A 138 11.79 -14.02 8.63
CA PRO A 138 12.40 -14.73 7.49
C PRO A 138 12.39 -13.90 6.20
N THR A 139 11.58 -12.85 6.14
CA THR A 139 11.49 -11.92 5.02
C THR A 139 12.05 -10.53 5.33
N PHE A 140 12.86 -10.38 6.40
CA PHE A 140 13.49 -9.12 6.75
C PHE A 140 14.23 -8.47 5.55
N GLY A 141 13.93 -7.22 5.26
CA GLY A 141 14.46 -6.46 4.12
C GLY A 141 13.81 -6.80 2.77
N VAL A 142 12.88 -7.76 2.72
CA VAL A 142 12.09 -8.04 1.51
C VAL A 142 10.97 -7.01 1.39
N TYR A 143 10.69 -6.60 0.15
CA TYR A 143 9.54 -5.76 -0.17
C TYR A 143 8.65 -6.40 -1.24
N ASP A 144 7.40 -5.94 -1.29
CA ASP A 144 6.52 -6.13 -2.44
C ASP A 144 5.86 -4.81 -2.81
N SER A 145 5.38 -4.71 -4.05
CA SER A 145 4.78 -3.48 -4.55
C SER A 145 3.50 -3.74 -5.33
N VAL A 146 2.55 -2.84 -5.17
CA VAL A 146 1.25 -2.88 -5.84
C VAL A 146 0.97 -1.54 -6.52
N LEU A 147 0.58 -1.58 -7.78
CA LEU A 147 0.04 -0.40 -8.43
C LEU A 147 -1.39 -0.20 -7.95
N LEU A 148 -1.63 0.90 -7.26
CA LEU A 148 -2.97 1.34 -6.85
C LEU A 148 -3.41 2.48 -7.75
N ASP A 149 -4.52 2.30 -8.42
CA ASP A 149 -5.10 3.34 -9.26
C ASP A 149 -6.64 3.31 -9.23
N SER A 150 -7.21 4.37 -9.76
CA SER A 150 -8.66 4.52 -9.80
C SER A 150 -9.33 3.74 -10.94
N GLU A 151 -8.60 3.17 -11.89
CA GLU A 151 -9.16 2.41 -13.02
C GLU A 151 -9.34 0.94 -12.68
N GLU A 152 -8.32 0.34 -12.07
CA GLU A 152 -8.33 -1.03 -11.56
C GLU A 152 -8.22 -0.98 -10.02
N PRO A 153 -9.34 -0.73 -9.31
CA PRO A 153 -9.29 -0.44 -7.89
C PRO A 153 -8.81 -1.63 -7.08
N ARG A 154 -7.75 -1.40 -6.32
CA ARG A 154 -7.16 -2.34 -5.36
C ARG A 154 -6.92 -1.65 -4.04
N ALA A 155 -6.86 -2.44 -2.98
CA ALA A 155 -6.37 -1.98 -1.69
C ALA A 155 -5.22 -2.86 -1.22
N VAL A 156 -4.38 -2.32 -0.35
CA VAL A 156 -3.29 -3.06 0.31
C VAL A 156 -3.54 -3.04 1.81
N TYR A 157 -3.50 -4.22 2.43
CA TYR A 157 -3.43 -4.36 3.87
C TYR A 157 -2.02 -4.75 4.29
N LEU A 158 -1.52 -4.12 5.34
CA LEU A 158 -0.28 -4.49 6.00
C LEU A 158 -0.48 -4.49 7.53
N ALA A 159 -0.01 -5.57 8.16
CA ALA A 159 -0.14 -5.75 9.60
C ALA A 159 0.84 -4.85 10.39
N GLU A 160 0.64 -4.80 11.69
CA GLU A 160 1.52 -4.10 12.64
C GLU A 160 2.97 -4.55 12.49
N GLY A 161 3.90 -3.60 12.53
CA GLY A 161 5.34 -3.87 12.43
C GLY A 161 5.90 -3.86 11.01
N LEU A 162 5.06 -3.80 9.98
CA LEU A 162 5.52 -3.63 8.60
C LEU A 162 5.76 -2.16 8.27
N GLY A 163 6.71 -1.91 7.37
CA GLY A 163 6.97 -0.60 6.79
C GLY A 163 6.10 -0.33 5.57
N HIS A 164 5.66 0.92 5.40
CA HIS A 164 4.81 1.35 4.29
C HIS A 164 5.38 2.59 3.60
N ALA A 165 5.40 2.56 2.27
CA ALA A 165 5.77 3.70 1.45
C ALA A 165 4.92 3.74 0.17
N PHE A 166 4.81 4.92 -0.44
CA PHE A 166 4.28 5.02 -1.81
C PHE A 166 4.88 6.21 -2.56
N VAL A 167 4.92 6.11 -3.87
CA VAL A 167 5.24 7.23 -4.77
C VAL A 167 4.04 7.55 -5.64
N SER A 168 3.72 8.85 -5.76
CA SER A 168 2.68 9.33 -6.67
C SER A 168 3.16 9.31 -8.12
N LEU A 169 2.41 8.64 -8.99
CA LEU A 169 2.70 8.52 -10.42
C LEU A 169 1.93 9.53 -11.29
N ALA A 170 0.98 10.26 -10.70
CA ALA A 170 0.19 11.29 -11.38
C ALA A 170 -0.06 12.47 -10.45
N ASP A 171 -0.25 13.66 -11.01
CA ASP A 171 -0.63 14.83 -10.23
C ASP A 171 -2.01 14.65 -9.59
N GLY A 172 -2.14 15.10 -8.33
CA GLY A 172 -3.39 15.02 -7.59
C GLY A 172 -3.77 13.60 -7.18
N SER A 173 -2.82 12.64 -7.16
CA SER A 173 -3.09 11.29 -6.67
C SER A 173 -3.52 11.34 -5.21
N SER A 174 -4.67 10.72 -4.93
CA SER A 174 -5.30 10.69 -3.62
C SER A 174 -5.12 9.31 -3.00
N VAL A 175 -4.59 9.26 -1.80
CA VAL A 175 -4.45 8.02 -1.02
C VAL A 175 -5.22 8.17 0.28
N THR A 176 -6.13 7.21 0.52
CA THR A 176 -6.91 7.10 1.74
C THR A 176 -6.51 5.82 2.46
N TYR A 177 -6.32 5.89 3.78
CA TYR A 177 -5.98 4.69 4.54
C TYR A 177 -6.61 4.67 5.93
N LEU A 178 -7.07 3.48 6.28
CA LEU A 178 -7.61 3.13 7.60
C LEU A 178 -6.46 2.61 8.46
N VAL A 179 -6.40 2.99 9.73
CA VAL A 179 -5.34 2.54 10.64
C VAL A 179 -5.90 2.00 11.96
N SER A 180 -5.21 0.99 12.51
CA SER A 180 -5.62 0.30 13.75
C SER A 180 -5.31 1.09 15.02
N THR A 181 -4.44 2.10 14.95
CA THR A 181 -4.11 3.01 16.06
C THR A 181 -3.98 4.43 15.55
N GLY A 182 -4.36 5.42 16.37
CA GLY A 182 -4.19 6.83 16.05
C GLY A 182 -2.72 7.25 16.04
N TYR A 183 -2.45 8.42 15.45
CA TYR A 183 -1.11 9.02 15.44
C TYR A 183 -0.56 9.18 16.87
N SER A 184 0.65 8.67 17.09
CA SER A 184 1.33 8.73 18.38
C SER A 184 2.74 9.30 18.23
N PRO A 185 2.96 10.58 18.56
CA PRO A 185 4.28 11.19 18.54
C PRO A 185 5.29 10.41 19.37
N GLY A 186 6.51 10.22 18.82
CA GLY A 186 7.59 9.46 19.48
C GLY A 186 7.45 7.93 19.36
N ARG A 187 6.41 7.42 18.71
CA ARG A 187 6.22 5.99 18.42
C ARG A 187 6.15 5.67 16.93
N GLU A 188 6.12 6.70 16.07
CA GLU A 188 6.11 6.57 14.63
C GLU A 188 7.45 7.03 14.05
N PHE A 189 8.11 6.11 13.36
CA PHE A 189 9.44 6.24 12.79
C PHE A 189 9.41 6.00 11.28
N GLY A 190 10.57 6.19 10.64
CA GLY A 190 10.76 5.88 9.24
C GLY A 190 12.13 5.28 8.99
N VAL A 191 12.22 4.56 7.87
CA VAL A 191 13.46 4.16 7.20
C VAL A 191 13.55 4.95 5.91
N ASN A 192 14.75 5.34 5.51
CA ASN A 192 14.96 6.11 4.30
C ASN A 192 14.47 5.34 3.07
N PRO A 193 13.47 5.85 2.33
CA PRO A 193 12.94 5.16 1.15
C PRO A 193 13.93 5.10 -0.01
N MET A 194 15.00 5.89 0.05
CA MET A 194 16.10 5.90 -0.94
C MET A 194 17.29 5.04 -0.50
N ASP A 195 17.15 4.24 0.58
CA ASP A 195 18.20 3.30 1.01
C ASP A 195 18.54 2.33 -0.13
N PRO A 196 19.76 2.37 -0.69
CA PRO A 196 20.13 1.51 -1.80
C PRO A 196 20.14 0.02 -1.43
N ALA A 197 20.29 -0.31 -0.15
CA ALA A 197 20.23 -1.70 0.33
C ALA A 197 18.82 -2.30 0.27
N LEU A 198 17.77 -1.48 0.36
CA LEU A 198 16.40 -1.91 0.14
C LEU A 198 16.09 -2.13 -1.34
N GLY A 199 16.69 -1.36 -2.25
CA GLY A 199 16.48 -1.48 -3.69
C GLY A 199 15.01 -1.36 -4.08
N LEU A 200 14.27 -0.43 -3.45
CA LEU A 200 12.84 -0.26 -3.70
C LEU A 200 12.56 0.11 -5.17
N PRO A 201 11.41 -0.31 -5.73
CA PRO A 201 11.18 -0.32 -7.17
C PRO A 201 10.69 1.04 -7.70
N TRP A 202 11.34 2.11 -7.27
CA TRP A 202 10.96 3.45 -7.72
C TRP A 202 11.25 3.64 -9.21
N PRO A 203 10.34 4.32 -9.96
CA PRO A 203 10.55 4.59 -11.38
C PRO A 203 11.76 5.50 -11.62
N ASP A 204 12.65 5.11 -12.54
CA ASP A 204 13.87 5.86 -12.88
C ASP A 204 13.60 7.20 -13.59
N ASP A 205 12.39 7.37 -14.16
CA ASP A 205 11.96 8.55 -14.91
C ASP A 205 11.32 9.63 -14.01
N LEU A 206 11.32 9.44 -12.70
CA LEU A 206 10.75 10.40 -11.74
C LEU A 206 11.84 11.14 -10.96
N THR A 207 11.60 12.43 -10.77
CA THR A 207 12.26 13.20 -9.71
C THR A 207 11.43 13.08 -8.44
N PHE A 208 12.04 12.64 -7.34
CA PHE A 208 11.32 12.42 -6.10
C PHE A 208 11.32 13.64 -5.21
N GLU A 209 10.15 13.95 -4.63
CA GLU A 209 9.97 14.96 -3.60
C GLU A 209 9.62 14.27 -2.27
N LEU A 210 10.51 14.40 -1.29
CA LEU A 210 10.38 13.82 0.05
C LEU A 210 10.23 14.92 1.09
N SER A 211 9.54 14.60 2.19
CA SER A 211 9.57 15.45 3.38
C SER A 211 10.97 15.51 4.01
N ALA A 212 11.29 16.57 4.72
CA ALA A 212 12.56 16.67 5.48
C ALA A 212 12.72 15.50 6.47
N LYS A 213 11.62 15.01 7.05
CA LYS A 213 11.62 13.84 7.94
C LYS A 213 12.04 12.57 7.18
N ASP A 214 11.49 12.33 6.00
CA ASP A 214 11.78 11.12 5.22
C ASP A 214 13.20 11.15 4.62
N GLN A 215 13.68 12.34 4.24
CA GLN A 215 15.07 12.54 3.79
C GLN A 215 16.09 12.26 4.89
N ALA A 216 15.77 12.65 6.14
CA ALA A 216 16.65 12.49 7.30
C ALA A 216 16.50 11.13 7.99
N ALA A 217 15.59 10.27 7.50
CA ALA A 217 15.38 8.95 8.10
C ALA A 217 16.64 8.06 7.93
N PRO A 218 16.96 7.22 8.93
CA PRO A 218 18.08 6.28 8.84
C PRO A 218 17.85 5.23 7.75
N THR A 219 18.92 4.63 7.27
CA THR A 219 18.88 3.39 6.49
C THR A 219 18.30 2.24 7.32
N LEU A 220 17.90 1.15 6.67
CA LEU A 220 17.39 -0.04 7.38
C LEU A 220 18.42 -0.59 8.36
N ALA A 221 19.70 -0.61 7.96
CA ALA A 221 20.80 -1.09 8.79
C ALA A 221 21.03 -0.18 10.02
N GLU A 222 21.07 1.14 9.82
CA GLU A 222 21.20 2.10 10.91
C GLU A 222 20.02 2.04 11.88
N ALA A 223 18.79 1.93 11.36
CA ALA A 223 17.59 1.77 12.19
C ALA A 223 17.63 0.49 13.04
N GLN A 224 18.18 -0.61 12.48
CA GLN A 224 18.40 -1.86 13.19
C GLN A 224 19.46 -1.70 14.29
N GLU A 225 20.60 -1.11 13.99
CA GLU A 225 21.68 -0.86 14.95
C GLU A 225 21.23 0.05 16.10
N GLN A 226 20.37 1.01 15.83
CA GLN A 226 19.77 1.91 16.82
C GLN A 226 18.65 1.26 17.64
N GLY A 227 18.26 0.02 17.33
CA GLY A 227 17.15 -0.67 18.02
C GLY A 227 15.78 -0.03 17.79
N LEU A 228 15.57 0.69 16.69
CA LEU A 228 14.32 1.37 16.37
C LEU A 228 13.29 0.44 15.75
N LEU A 229 13.73 -0.69 15.16
CA LEU A 229 12.85 -1.58 14.42
C LEU A 229 12.08 -2.53 15.35
N PRO A 230 10.80 -2.84 15.02
CA PRO A 230 10.05 -3.87 15.72
C PRO A 230 10.69 -5.25 15.49
N THR A 231 10.51 -6.16 16.45
CA THR A 231 10.93 -7.56 16.27
C THR A 231 9.78 -8.44 15.80
N MET A 232 10.09 -9.53 15.11
CA MET A 232 9.08 -10.51 14.70
C MET A 232 8.40 -11.16 15.91
N GLU A 233 9.12 -11.30 17.02
CA GLU A 233 8.56 -11.81 18.28
C GLU A 233 7.46 -10.88 18.83
N GLN A 234 7.74 -9.58 18.93
CA GLN A 234 6.75 -8.58 19.35
C GLN A 234 5.51 -8.56 18.44
N CYS A 235 5.73 -8.65 17.13
CA CYS A 235 4.63 -8.68 16.16
C CYS A 235 3.78 -9.95 16.30
N ARG A 236 4.39 -11.13 16.49
CA ARG A 236 3.66 -12.38 16.71
C ARG A 236 2.84 -12.34 17.99
N ALA A 237 3.41 -11.88 19.10
CA ALA A 237 2.68 -11.70 20.35
C ALA A 237 1.45 -10.80 20.14
N ARG A 238 1.62 -9.68 19.40
CA ARG A 238 0.51 -8.79 19.06
C ARG A 238 -0.56 -9.47 18.20
N TYR A 239 -0.19 -10.23 17.19
CA TYR A 239 -1.15 -10.94 16.35
C TYR A 239 -1.91 -12.03 17.12
N ASP A 240 -1.28 -12.69 18.09
CA ASP A 240 -1.94 -13.66 18.96
C ASP A 240 -2.96 -12.99 19.88
N GLU A 241 -2.66 -11.80 20.44
CA GLU A 241 -3.64 -10.98 21.16
C GLU A 241 -4.85 -10.60 20.28
N LEU A 242 -4.61 -10.18 19.04
CA LEU A 242 -5.67 -9.81 18.11
C LEU A 242 -6.55 -11.02 17.73
N ARG A 243 -5.96 -12.21 17.56
CA ARG A 243 -6.71 -13.46 17.31
C ARG A 243 -7.52 -13.91 18.52
N ALA A 244 -7.00 -13.69 19.74
CA ALA A 244 -7.71 -14.00 20.98
C ALA A 244 -8.94 -13.09 21.21
N SER A 245 -8.94 -11.90 20.60
CA SER A 245 -10.05 -10.92 20.69
C SER A 245 -10.44 -10.42 19.30
N PRO A 246 -10.94 -11.28 18.41
CA PRO A 246 -11.22 -10.91 17.05
C PRO A 246 -12.34 -9.85 16.97
N LEU A 247 -12.29 -9.04 15.91
CA LEU A 247 -13.29 -8.02 15.64
C LEU A 247 -14.69 -8.68 15.53
N GLN A 248 -15.62 -8.22 16.35
CA GLN A 248 -17.02 -8.64 16.23
C GLN A 248 -17.68 -7.86 15.10
N ILE A 249 -18.01 -8.56 14.03
CA ILE A 249 -18.68 -8.00 12.86
C ILE A 249 -20.17 -8.28 13.02
N ALA A 250 -20.98 -7.22 13.13
CA ALA A 250 -22.43 -7.35 13.09
C ALA A 250 -22.84 -7.94 11.71
N ARG A 251 -23.73 -8.93 11.76
CA ARG A 251 -24.31 -9.57 10.55
C ARG A 251 -25.56 -8.83 10.11
#